data_a4960f327ca286e40f452f1385e662a1
#
_entry.id   a4960f327ca286e40f452f1385e662a1
#
_cell.length_a   1.000
_cell.length_b   1.000
_cell.length_c   1.000
_cell.angle_alpha   90.00
_cell.angle_beta   90.00
_cell.angle_gamma   90.00
#
_symmetry.space_group_name_H-M   'P 1'
#
loop_
_entity.id
_entity.type
_entity.pdbx_description
1 polymer ?
#
loop_
_entity_poly.entity_id
_entity_poly.type
_entity_poly.pdbx_seq_one_letter_code
_entity_poly.pdbx_strand_id
1 'polypeptide(L)'
;VADPNITAARPSLTPTIWDDQYFSEYVRTNQFSRYFGTSMDSMIQLKDDLTRKNGDSVVFATVRRLIGAGVTGNTILEGNEELLNARSLKVTVGVLRHAVAVSEWDEQKSVIDLRNAGRDALMTWEKERIRNDIISSLGAITADANTTVTYAAATAAQRNYHLVNNADRTQFGIAVSNGVSGVYATALATVDNAADKMSASMLTLAKRRARLASPHIRPIRVNNDEEWFVVFMPSLPFRDLMTDTTIIQAMQYAWDRGANNPLFTSGDILYNGLIVREIPELPVLKTTDPGGSTIDTAASYLCGAQALGIAWAQRAKSTTNVRDYDYTHGVSGATIH
;
A
#
# COMPACT_ATOMS: atom_id res chain seq x y z
N VAL A 1 -35.26 47.76 22.06
CA VAL A 1 -36.19 48.23 21.02
C VAL A 1 -35.33 48.90 19.99
N ALA A 2 -35.23 48.38 18.79
CA ALA A 2 -34.44 48.97 17.71
C ALA A 2 -35.12 50.29 17.30
N ASP A 3 -34.31 51.34 17.12
CA ASP A 3 -34.79 52.62 16.66
C ASP A 3 -35.35 52.48 15.23
N PRO A 4 -36.63 52.84 15.01
CA PRO A 4 -37.29 52.63 13.72
C PRO A 4 -36.73 53.49 12.58
N ASN A 5 -35.87 54.47 12.91
CA ASN A 5 -35.25 55.36 11.92
C ASN A 5 -33.87 54.98 11.47
N ILE A 6 -33.30 53.86 11.95
CA ILE A 6 -32.04 53.36 11.48
C ILE A 6 -32.25 52.48 10.23
N THR A 7 -31.75 52.91 9.10
CA THR A 7 -31.76 52.12 7.86
C THR A 7 -30.80 50.96 8.00
N ALA A 8 -31.31 49.77 8.16
CA ALA A 8 -30.48 48.54 8.13
C ALA A 8 -29.88 48.33 6.75
N ALA A 9 -28.60 48.05 6.69
CA ALA A 9 -27.93 47.70 5.45
C ALA A 9 -28.58 46.43 4.86
N ARG A 10 -29.05 46.55 3.63
CA ARG A 10 -29.67 45.36 2.95
C ARG A 10 -28.55 44.36 2.61
N PRO A 11 -28.82 43.05 2.56
CA PRO A 11 -27.83 42.04 2.21
C PRO A 11 -27.10 42.29 0.87
N SER A 12 -27.76 42.98 -0.05
CA SER A 12 -27.19 43.38 -1.35
C SER A 12 -26.19 44.52 -1.27
N LEU A 13 -26.12 45.23 -0.14
CA LEU A 13 -25.20 46.38 0.10
C LEU A 13 -24.06 46.02 1.07
N THR A 14 -24.10 44.85 1.67
CA THR A 14 -23.00 44.34 2.52
C THR A 14 -21.98 43.63 1.62
N PRO A 15 -20.78 44.17 1.44
CA PRO A 15 -19.76 43.48 0.66
C PRO A 15 -19.35 42.20 1.37
N THR A 16 -19.35 41.08 0.64
CA THR A 16 -18.75 39.83 1.10
C THR A 16 -17.26 39.90 0.82
N ILE A 17 -16.45 40.00 1.87
CA ILE A 17 -14.99 39.94 1.75
C ILE A 17 -14.60 38.46 1.71
N TRP A 18 -13.96 38.07 0.64
CA TRP A 18 -13.39 36.73 0.47
C TRP A 18 -11.92 36.79 0.85
N ASP A 19 -11.43 35.75 1.52
CA ASP A 19 -10.01 35.57 1.80
C ASP A 19 -9.27 35.25 0.50
N ASP A 20 -8.11 35.85 0.29
CA ASP A 20 -7.23 35.61 -0.85
C ASP A 20 -6.55 34.22 -0.72
N GLN A 21 -6.57 33.63 0.49
CA GLN A 21 -5.97 32.36 0.78
C GLN A 21 -7.03 31.25 0.72
N TYR A 22 -6.74 30.20 -0.04
CA TYR A 22 -7.54 29.00 -0.03
C TYR A 22 -6.90 27.93 0.86
N PHE A 23 -7.73 27.19 1.57
CA PHE A 23 -7.31 26.02 2.34
C PHE A 23 -7.48 24.79 1.48
N SER A 24 -6.38 24.15 1.12
CA SER A 24 -6.46 22.86 0.44
C SER A 24 -6.85 21.77 1.42
N GLU A 25 -7.69 20.82 0.97
CA GLU A 25 -8.03 19.65 1.75
C GLU A 25 -6.76 18.87 2.10
N TYR A 26 -6.63 18.45 3.37
CA TYR A 26 -5.50 17.67 3.81
C TYR A 26 -5.55 16.26 3.26
N VAL A 27 -4.59 15.92 2.45
CA VAL A 27 -4.38 14.56 1.96
C VAL A 27 -3.04 14.04 2.47
N ARG A 28 -3.08 12.86 3.07
CA ARG A 28 -1.86 12.23 3.56
C ARG A 28 -0.93 11.92 2.40
N THR A 29 0.33 12.29 2.56
CA THR A 29 1.38 11.97 1.61
C THR A 29 1.57 10.46 1.48
N ASN A 30 2.06 10.01 0.32
CA ASN A 30 2.33 8.60 0.09
C ASN A 30 3.39 8.08 1.07
N GLN A 31 2.96 7.29 2.04
CA GLN A 31 3.81 6.73 3.09
C GLN A 31 4.76 5.64 2.57
N PHE A 32 4.49 5.11 1.39
CA PHE A 32 5.33 4.09 0.75
C PHE A 32 6.57 4.67 0.09
N SER A 33 6.68 5.99 -0.06
CA SER A 33 7.78 6.65 -0.77
C SER A 33 9.18 6.28 -0.25
N ARG A 34 9.31 5.98 1.04
CA ARG A 34 10.57 5.55 1.67
C ARG A 34 11.07 4.18 1.20
N TYR A 35 10.17 3.36 0.69
CA TYR A 35 10.43 1.95 0.36
C TYR A 35 10.69 1.73 -1.13
N PHE A 36 10.63 2.80 -1.94
CA PHE A 36 11.01 2.74 -3.34
C PHE A 36 12.51 2.67 -3.52
N GLY A 37 12.95 1.81 -4.42
CA GLY A 37 14.35 1.74 -4.80
C GLY A 37 14.57 0.86 -6.01
N THR A 38 15.77 0.97 -6.58
CA THR A 38 16.21 0.17 -7.74
C THR A 38 17.06 -1.02 -7.33
N SER A 39 17.50 -1.08 -6.06
CA SER A 39 18.34 -2.17 -5.56
C SER A 39 17.55 -3.44 -5.29
N MET A 40 18.22 -4.59 -5.27
CA MET A 40 17.60 -5.87 -4.94
C MET A 40 17.13 -5.97 -3.48
N ASP A 41 17.59 -5.10 -2.60
CA ASP A 41 17.18 -5.03 -1.20
C ASP A 41 16.04 -4.06 -0.96
N SER A 42 15.60 -3.33 -1.99
CA SER A 42 14.43 -2.45 -1.91
C SER A 42 13.15 -3.26 -1.81
N MET A 43 12.23 -2.80 -0.97
CA MET A 43 10.94 -3.46 -0.79
C MET A 43 10.04 -3.29 -2.01
N ILE A 44 9.95 -2.07 -2.54
CA ILE A 44 9.22 -1.75 -3.77
C ILE A 44 10.26 -1.50 -4.86
N GLN A 45 10.36 -2.43 -5.82
CA GLN A 45 11.30 -2.33 -6.91
C GLN A 45 10.77 -1.43 -8.02
N LEU A 46 11.56 -0.43 -8.36
CA LEU A 46 11.23 0.53 -9.40
C LEU A 46 11.97 0.16 -10.69
N LYS A 47 11.24 0.02 -11.79
CA LYS A 47 11.81 -0.19 -13.13
C LYS A 47 11.38 0.91 -14.07
N ASP A 48 12.38 1.61 -14.61
CA ASP A 48 12.22 2.73 -15.56
C ASP A 48 12.59 2.31 -17.00
N ASP A 49 12.68 1.02 -17.29
CA ASP A 49 13.17 0.54 -18.59
C ASP A 49 12.33 1.02 -19.78
N LEU A 50 11.01 1.14 -19.58
CA LEU A 50 10.07 1.59 -20.62
C LEU A 50 10.14 3.09 -20.91
N THR A 51 10.80 3.88 -20.09
CA THR A 51 11.05 5.30 -20.40
C THR A 51 12.02 5.48 -21.56
N ARG A 52 12.83 4.47 -21.86
CA ARG A 52 13.87 4.45 -22.88
C ARG A 52 13.60 3.47 -24.02
N LYS A 53 12.70 2.51 -23.83
CA LYS A 53 12.39 1.46 -24.80
C LYS A 53 10.88 1.42 -25.05
N ASN A 54 10.50 1.16 -26.28
CA ASN A 54 9.11 0.95 -26.63
C ASN A 54 8.62 -0.40 -26.09
N GLY A 55 7.45 -0.40 -25.46
CA GLY A 55 6.83 -1.60 -24.94
C GLY A 55 5.62 -1.25 -24.08
N ASP A 56 4.75 -2.22 -23.87
CA ASP A 56 3.53 -2.12 -23.04
C ASP A 56 3.67 -2.80 -21.68
N SER A 57 4.76 -3.51 -21.47
CA SER A 57 4.93 -4.34 -20.28
C SER A 57 6.40 -4.53 -19.90
N VAL A 58 6.62 -4.72 -18.60
CA VAL A 58 7.92 -5.08 -18.02
C VAL A 58 7.81 -6.45 -17.38
N VAL A 59 8.79 -7.30 -17.62
CA VAL A 59 8.87 -8.62 -17.01
C VAL A 59 9.87 -8.60 -15.87
N PHE A 60 9.40 -8.96 -14.67
CA PHE A 60 10.25 -9.24 -13.51
C PHE A 60 10.58 -10.73 -13.50
N ALA A 61 11.79 -11.08 -13.88
CA ALA A 61 12.23 -12.47 -13.89
C ALA A 61 12.83 -12.84 -12.53
N THR A 62 12.39 -13.97 -11.99
CA THR A 62 12.94 -14.55 -10.76
C THR A 62 13.40 -15.98 -11.04
N VAL A 63 14.67 -16.24 -10.79
CA VAL A 63 15.24 -17.59 -10.90
C VAL A 63 15.03 -18.32 -9.58
N ARG A 64 14.50 -19.54 -9.65
CA ARG A 64 14.31 -20.40 -8.47
C ARG A 64 15.66 -20.99 -8.03
N ARG A 65 15.79 -21.22 -6.73
CA ARG A 65 16.92 -21.99 -6.19
C ARG A 65 16.83 -23.44 -6.63
N LEU A 66 17.96 -24.08 -6.77
CA LEU A 66 18.08 -25.53 -6.94
C LEU A 66 17.65 -26.24 -5.64
N ILE A 67 16.93 -27.33 -5.76
CA ILE A 67 16.36 -28.10 -4.64
C ILE A 67 16.97 -29.49 -4.56
N GLY A 68 17.56 -29.98 -5.67
CA GLY A 68 18.18 -31.29 -5.75
C GLY A 68 19.30 -31.48 -4.74
N ALA A 69 19.45 -32.70 -4.24
CA ALA A 69 20.52 -33.06 -3.30
C ALA A 69 21.93 -33.06 -3.93
N GLY A 70 21.98 -32.93 -5.26
CA GLY A 70 23.24 -33.13 -6.02
C GLY A 70 23.64 -34.61 -6.11
N VAL A 71 24.73 -34.87 -6.81
CA VAL A 71 25.28 -36.22 -6.98
C VAL A 71 26.46 -36.40 -6.05
N THR A 72 26.53 -37.54 -5.36
CA THR A 72 27.61 -37.86 -4.43
C THR A 72 28.36 -39.12 -4.84
N GLY A 73 29.63 -39.26 -4.46
CA GLY A 73 30.47 -40.42 -4.75
C GLY A 73 30.85 -40.53 -6.23
N ASN A 74 30.92 -41.71 -6.75
CA ASN A 74 31.33 -42.01 -8.15
C ASN A 74 30.13 -41.95 -9.14
N THR A 75 28.98 -41.40 -8.76
CA THR A 75 27.85 -41.28 -9.65
C THR A 75 28.12 -40.17 -10.68
N ILE A 76 27.86 -40.48 -11.95
CA ILE A 76 28.06 -39.57 -13.08
C ILE A 76 27.03 -38.40 -12.96
N LEU A 77 27.49 -37.17 -13.08
CA LEU A 77 26.65 -35.98 -13.04
C LEU A 77 25.85 -35.82 -14.35
N GLU A 78 26.42 -36.25 -15.47
CA GLU A 78 25.76 -36.18 -16.79
C GLU A 78 24.47 -36.99 -16.81
N GLY A 79 23.33 -36.31 -17.12
CA GLY A 79 21.99 -36.86 -17.06
C GLY A 79 21.28 -36.73 -15.70
N ASN A 80 21.96 -36.25 -14.66
CA ASN A 80 21.41 -36.00 -13.33
C ASN A 80 21.38 -34.49 -12.97
N GLU A 81 21.47 -33.64 -14.00
CA GLU A 81 21.42 -32.18 -13.82
C GLU A 81 20.01 -31.72 -13.45
N GLU A 82 19.92 -30.80 -12.50
CA GLU A 82 18.66 -30.16 -12.15
C GLU A 82 18.35 -29.01 -13.12
N LEU A 83 17.14 -28.97 -13.66
CA LEU A 83 16.68 -27.92 -14.54
C LEU A 83 16.52 -26.61 -13.78
N LEU A 84 17.11 -25.53 -14.31
CA LEU A 84 16.97 -24.19 -13.77
C LEU A 84 15.56 -23.67 -14.08
N ASN A 85 14.70 -23.63 -13.05
CA ASN A 85 13.35 -23.10 -13.18
C ASN A 85 13.31 -21.59 -12.92
N ALA A 86 12.64 -20.86 -13.81
CA ALA A 86 12.41 -19.43 -13.66
C ALA A 86 10.91 -19.13 -13.52
N ARG A 87 10.60 -18.09 -12.76
CA ARG A 87 9.27 -17.46 -12.74
C ARG A 87 9.38 -16.08 -13.32
N SER A 88 8.37 -15.66 -14.05
CA SER A 88 8.26 -14.30 -14.56
C SER A 88 6.94 -13.70 -14.13
N LEU A 89 7.00 -12.45 -13.65
CA LEU A 89 5.83 -11.63 -13.41
C LEU A 89 5.80 -10.53 -14.48
N LYS A 90 4.78 -10.57 -15.32
CA LYS A 90 4.54 -9.53 -16.33
C LYS A 90 3.69 -8.43 -15.71
N VAL A 91 4.20 -7.21 -15.69
CA VAL A 91 3.47 -6.01 -15.29
C VAL A 91 3.19 -5.18 -16.53
N THR A 92 1.92 -4.95 -16.82
CA THR A 92 1.48 -4.14 -17.97
C THR A 92 1.24 -2.72 -17.49
N VAL A 93 1.79 -1.75 -18.20
CA VAL A 93 1.61 -0.33 -17.88
C VAL A 93 0.32 0.22 -18.46
N GLY A 94 -0.38 1.05 -17.69
CA GLY A 94 -1.59 1.73 -18.09
C GLY A 94 -1.41 3.23 -18.17
N VAL A 95 -2.22 3.90 -19.00
CA VAL A 95 -2.22 5.37 -19.11
C VAL A 95 -3.18 5.95 -18.09
N LEU A 96 -2.67 6.81 -17.22
CA LEU A 96 -3.46 7.55 -16.24
C LEU A 96 -3.39 9.04 -16.58
N ARG A 97 -4.54 9.68 -16.79
CA ARG A 97 -4.63 11.11 -17.11
C ARG A 97 -5.79 11.75 -16.35
N HIS A 98 -5.54 12.95 -15.86
CA HIS A 98 -6.59 13.79 -15.30
C HIS A 98 -6.33 15.25 -15.65
N ALA A 99 -7.39 16.05 -15.76
CA ALA A 99 -7.28 17.44 -16.16
C ALA A 99 -8.30 18.32 -15.42
N VAL A 100 -7.90 19.55 -15.16
CA VAL A 100 -8.77 20.62 -14.66
C VAL A 100 -8.77 21.73 -15.73
N ALA A 101 -9.95 22.20 -16.12
CA ALA A 101 -10.11 23.32 -17.04
C ALA A 101 -10.81 24.46 -16.30
N VAL A 102 -10.31 25.67 -16.52
CA VAL A 102 -10.84 26.92 -15.93
C VAL A 102 -11.13 27.88 -17.05
N SER A 103 -12.31 28.53 -17.02
CA SER A 103 -12.64 29.60 -17.97
C SER A 103 -12.06 30.94 -17.51
N GLU A 104 -11.71 31.80 -18.45
CA GLU A 104 -11.23 33.14 -18.15
C GLU A 104 -12.25 33.95 -17.33
N TRP A 105 -13.55 33.74 -17.62
CA TRP A 105 -14.65 34.37 -16.87
C TRP A 105 -14.71 33.96 -15.40
N ASP A 106 -14.47 32.68 -15.11
CA ASP A 106 -14.46 32.20 -13.71
C ASP A 106 -13.19 32.67 -12.98
N GLU A 107 -12.06 32.74 -13.66
CA GLU A 107 -10.81 33.26 -13.12
C GLU A 107 -10.94 34.75 -12.78
N GLN A 108 -11.59 35.53 -13.64
CA GLN A 108 -11.82 36.95 -13.38
C GLN A 108 -12.77 37.20 -12.20
N LYS A 109 -13.72 36.31 -11.94
CA LYS A 109 -14.64 36.42 -10.79
C LYS A 109 -14.03 35.90 -9.49
N SER A 110 -13.05 35.02 -9.57
CA SER A 110 -12.44 34.40 -8.40
C SER A 110 -11.34 35.28 -7.84
N VAL A 111 -11.32 35.42 -6.53
CA VAL A 111 -10.21 36.06 -5.80
C VAL A 111 -9.01 35.11 -5.74
N ILE A 112 -9.23 33.80 -5.89
CA ILE A 112 -8.22 32.75 -5.82
C ILE A 112 -7.72 32.47 -7.23
N ASP A 113 -6.39 32.22 -7.37
CA ASP A 113 -5.79 31.72 -8.61
C ASP A 113 -6.20 30.27 -8.85
N LEU A 114 -7.28 30.08 -9.64
CA LEU A 114 -7.86 28.78 -9.92
C LEU A 114 -6.93 27.85 -10.69
N ARG A 115 -6.00 28.40 -11.50
CA ARG A 115 -5.03 27.59 -12.26
C ARG A 115 -4.00 26.93 -11.35
N ASN A 116 -3.45 27.70 -10.41
CA ASN A 116 -2.49 27.18 -9.43
C ASN A 116 -3.17 26.20 -8.46
N ALA A 117 -4.37 26.51 -7.98
CA ALA A 117 -5.17 25.61 -7.16
C ALA A 117 -5.48 24.29 -7.90
N GLY A 118 -5.81 24.35 -9.19
CA GLY A 118 -6.04 23.17 -10.03
C GLY A 118 -4.77 22.32 -10.21
N ARG A 119 -3.60 22.93 -10.33
CA ARG A 119 -2.32 22.24 -10.40
C ARG A 119 -1.99 21.50 -9.11
N ASP A 120 -2.19 22.14 -7.97
CA ASP A 120 -1.94 21.54 -6.65
C ASP A 120 -2.89 20.38 -6.38
N ALA A 121 -4.17 20.52 -6.76
CA ALA A 121 -5.15 19.46 -6.68
C ALA A 121 -4.79 18.25 -7.55
N LEU A 122 -4.28 18.47 -8.77
CA LEU A 122 -3.81 17.40 -9.66
C LEU A 122 -2.59 16.65 -9.09
N MET A 123 -1.63 17.37 -8.51
CA MET A 123 -0.46 16.74 -7.87
C MET A 123 -0.87 15.89 -6.67
N THR A 124 -1.83 16.36 -5.89
CA THR A 124 -2.37 15.63 -4.75
C THR A 124 -3.09 14.38 -5.19
N TRP A 125 -3.97 14.50 -6.20
CA TRP A 125 -4.69 13.36 -6.79
C TRP A 125 -3.75 12.28 -7.32
N GLU A 126 -2.65 12.65 -7.98
CA GLU A 126 -1.68 11.69 -8.51
C GLU A 126 -1.01 10.89 -7.38
N LYS A 127 -0.58 11.57 -6.31
CA LYS A 127 0.01 10.91 -5.14
C LYS A 127 -0.96 9.94 -4.48
N GLU A 128 -2.23 10.31 -4.38
CA GLU A 128 -3.29 9.44 -3.87
C GLU A 128 -3.51 8.23 -4.76
N ARG A 129 -3.53 8.44 -6.06
CA ARG A 129 -3.75 7.34 -7.01
C ARG A 129 -2.65 6.30 -6.93
N ILE A 130 -1.39 6.71 -6.94
CA ILE A 130 -0.24 5.81 -6.78
C ILE A 130 -0.32 5.05 -5.44
N ARG A 131 -0.68 5.74 -4.35
CA ARG A 131 -0.88 5.09 -3.05
C ARG A 131 -1.97 4.02 -3.11
N ASN A 132 -3.11 4.34 -3.72
CA ASN A 132 -4.25 3.42 -3.81
C ASN A 132 -3.92 2.21 -4.70
N ASP A 133 -3.15 2.39 -5.77
CA ASP A 133 -2.69 1.30 -6.63
C ASP A 133 -1.72 0.36 -5.88
N ILE A 134 -0.84 0.89 -5.04
CA ILE A 134 0.02 0.09 -4.15
C ILE A 134 -0.84 -0.70 -3.15
N ILE A 135 -1.81 -0.06 -2.50
CA ILE A 135 -2.70 -0.70 -1.54
C ILE A 135 -3.51 -1.82 -2.20
N SER A 136 -4.04 -1.57 -3.40
CA SER A 136 -4.79 -2.60 -4.14
C SER A 136 -3.92 -3.78 -4.55
N SER A 137 -2.66 -3.53 -4.88
CA SER A 137 -1.68 -4.58 -5.20
C SER A 137 -1.26 -5.40 -3.98
N LEU A 138 -1.11 -4.77 -2.81
CA LEU A 138 -0.86 -5.47 -1.53
C LEU A 138 -2.00 -6.42 -1.17
N GLY A 139 -3.25 -5.97 -1.37
CA GLY A 139 -4.47 -6.75 -1.11
C GLY A 139 -4.88 -7.70 -2.24
N ALA A 140 -4.07 -7.84 -3.30
CA ALA A 140 -4.43 -8.67 -4.43
C ALA A 140 -4.41 -10.15 -4.07
N ILE A 141 -5.41 -10.87 -4.60
CA ILE A 141 -5.58 -12.31 -4.42
C ILE A 141 -5.14 -13.03 -5.69
N THR A 142 -4.35 -14.08 -5.54
CA THR A 142 -3.98 -15.00 -6.63
C THR A 142 -5.23 -15.79 -7.04
N ALA A 143 -5.78 -15.46 -8.19
CA ALA A 143 -7.02 -16.07 -8.71
C ALA A 143 -6.77 -17.39 -9.42
N ASP A 144 -5.60 -17.52 -10.06
CA ASP A 144 -5.07 -18.73 -10.68
C ASP A 144 -3.53 -18.65 -10.75
N ALA A 145 -2.89 -19.54 -11.51
CA ALA A 145 -1.42 -19.62 -11.58
C ALA A 145 -0.73 -18.32 -12.05
N ASN A 146 -1.43 -17.47 -12.81
CA ASN A 146 -0.84 -16.31 -13.48
C ASN A 146 -1.62 -15.00 -13.31
N THR A 147 -2.80 -15.03 -12.70
CA THR A 147 -3.65 -13.84 -12.55
C THR A 147 -3.89 -13.50 -11.09
N THR A 148 -3.94 -12.20 -10.83
CA THR A 148 -4.30 -11.64 -9.54
C THR A 148 -5.52 -10.74 -9.71
N VAL A 149 -6.40 -10.74 -8.73
CA VAL A 149 -7.59 -9.87 -8.67
C VAL A 149 -7.65 -9.17 -7.32
N THR A 150 -8.32 -8.04 -7.27
CA THR A 150 -8.55 -7.36 -5.99
C THR A 150 -9.43 -8.21 -5.08
N TYR A 151 -9.28 -8.08 -3.77
CA TYR A 151 -10.06 -8.86 -2.80
C TYR A 151 -11.58 -8.70 -3.00
N ALA A 152 -12.03 -7.47 -3.24
CA ALA A 152 -13.45 -7.17 -3.43
C ALA A 152 -14.04 -7.82 -4.70
N ALA A 153 -13.25 -7.93 -5.77
CA ALA A 153 -13.68 -8.54 -7.04
C ALA A 153 -13.51 -10.07 -7.06
N ALA A 154 -12.78 -10.65 -6.09
CA ALA A 154 -12.50 -12.08 -6.04
C ALA A 154 -13.74 -12.89 -5.72
N THR A 155 -13.94 -14.01 -6.42
CA THR A 155 -14.96 -15.00 -6.11
C THR A 155 -14.54 -15.87 -4.92
N ALA A 156 -15.49 -16.57 -4.29
CA ALA A 156 -15.18 -17.52 -3.21
C ALA A 156 -14.17 -18.61 -3.65
N ALA A 157 -14.31 -19.11 -4.87
CA ALA A 157 -13.38 -20.10 -5.42
C ALA A 157 -11.95 -19.56 -5.56
N GLN A 158 -11.80 -18.32 -6.01
CA GLN A 158 -10.50 -17.65 -6.14
C GLN A 158 -9.85 -17.38 -4.78
N ARG A 159 -10.62 -16.98 -3.78
CA ARG A 159 -10.12 -16.83 -2.40
C ARG A 159 -9.66 -18.18 -1.82
N ASN A 160 -10.39 -19.26 -2.07
CA ASN A 160 -9.99 -20.61 -1.66
C ASN A 160 -8.71 -21.06 -2.39
N TYR A 161 -8.61 -20.82 -3.70
CA TYR A 161 -7.40 -21.09 -4.48
C TYR A 161 -6.19 -20.34 -3.91
N HIS A 162 -6.36 -19.05 -3.59
CA HIS A 162 -5.30 -18.26 -2.98
C HIS A 162 -4.84 -18.85 -1.64
N LEU A 163 -5.78 -19.24 -0.77
CA LEU A 163 -5.46 -19.82 0.54
C LEU A 163 -4.70 -21.14 0.40
N VAL A 164 -5.15 -22.04 -0.46
CA VAL A 164 -4.50 -23.35 -0.67
C VAL A 164 -3.08 -23.19 -1.20
N ASN A 165 -2.88 -22.31 -2.19
CA ASN A 165 -1.56 -22.13 -2.82
C ASN A 165 -0.60 -21.24 -2.05
N ASN A 166 -1.11 -20.44 -1.10
CA ASN A 166 -0.32 -19.52 -0.27
C ASN A 166 -0.53 -19.76 1.23
N ALA A 167 -0.83 -21.01 1.61
CA ALA A 167 -1.08 -21.38 3.02
C ALA A 167 0.07 -20.96 3.94
N ASP A 168 1.32 -21.04 3.48
CA ASP A 168 2.51 -20.66 4.24
C ASP A 168 2.63 -19.15 4.46
N ARG A 169 1.90 -18.34 3.69
CA ARG A 169 2.01 -16.87 3.67
C ARG A 169 0.76 -16.18 4.18
N THR A 170 -0.35 -16.90 4.35
CA THR A 170 -1.61 -16.40 4.90
C THR A 170 -1.79 -16.84 6.34
N GLN A 171 -2.11 -15.90 7.22
CA GLN A 171 -2.33 -16.16 8.64
C GLN A 171 -3.67 -15.57 9.07
N PHE A 172 -4.46 -16.37 9.78
CA PHE A 172 -5.75 -15.97 10.35
C PHE A 172 -5.64 -16.04 11.87
N GLY A 173 -5.67 -14.88 12.52
CA GLY A 173 -5.53 -14.80 13.95
C GLY A 173 -4.19 -15.35 14.50
N ILE A 174 -4.18 -15.78 15.74
CA ILE A 174 -2.97 -16.23 16.47
C ILE A 174 -2.59 -17.69 16.17
N ALA A 175 -3.56 -18.53 15.80
CA ALA A 175 -3.33 -19.97 15.61
C ALA A 175 -3.06 -20.32 14.12
N VAL A 176 -1.99 -21.07 13.89
CA VAL A 176 -1.66 -21.57 12.53
C VAL A 176 -2.76 -22.48 11.99
N SER A 177 -3.45 -23.22 12.85
CA SER A 177 -4.53 -24.12 12.48
C SER A 177 -5.75 -23.44 11.87
N ASN A 178 -5.93 -22.14 12.09
CA ASN A 178 -7.07 -21.38 11.56
C ASN A 178 -7.11 -21.37 10.01
N GLY A 179 -5.95 -21.47 9.35
CA GLY A 179 -5.84 -21.48 7.89
C GLY A 179 -5.88 -22.87 7.23
N VAL A 180 -6.00 -23.96 7.99
CA VAL A 180 -5.83 -25.34 7.46
C VAL A 180 -7.04 -25.83 6.66
N SER A 181 -8.23 -25.24 6.85
CA SER A 181 -9.47 -25.72 6.22
C SER A 181 -9.48 -25.69 4.67
N GLY A 182 -8.58 -24.93 4.05
CA GLY A 182 -8.58 -24.70 2.60
C GLY A 182 -9.75 -23.83 2.09
N VAL A 183 -10.69 -23.48 2.95
CA VAL A 183 -11.84 -22.60 2.66
C VAL A 183 -11.63 -21.25 3.33
N TYR A 184 -11.48 -20.22 2.51
CA TYR A 184 -11.14 -18.88 2.99
C TYR A 184 -12.19 -18.31 3.98
N ALA A 185 -13.47 -18.47 3.66
CA ALA A 185 -14.56 -18.00 4.51
C ALA A 185 -14.57 -18.70 5.88
N THR A 186 -14.28 -20.02 5.92
CA THR A 186 -14.19 -20.77 7.17
C THR A 186 -12.97 -20.30 7.99
N ALA A 187 -11.82 -20.13 7.34
CA ALA A 187 -10.62 -19.62 8.00
C ALA A 187 -10.82 -18.20 8.55
N LEU A 188 -11.49 -17.32 7.80
CA LEU A 188 -11.81 -15.99 8.26
C LEU A 188 -12.81 -15.97 9.42
N ALA A 189 -13.78 -16.89 9.43
CA ALA A 189 -14.76 -17.02 10.49
C ALA A 189 -14.17 -17.51 11.83
N THR A 190 -12.95 -18.08 11.83
CA THR A 190 -12.25 -18.45 13.06
C THR A 190 -11.63 -17.25 13.78
N VAL A 191 -11.48 -16.11 13.07
CA VAL A 191 -10.93 -14.89 13.68
C VAL A 191 -11.98 -14.28 14.59
N ASP A 192 -11.65 -14.13 15.87
CA ASP A 192 -12.54 -13.54 16.86
C ASP A 192 -11.95 -12.27 17.51
N ASN A 193 -12.78 -11.53 18.23
CA ASN A 193 -12.36 -10.29 18.86
C ASN A 193 -11.79 -10.47 20.28
N ALA A 194 -11.69 -11.69 20.75
CA ALA A 194 -11.16 -12.01 22.08
C ALA A 194 -9.70 -12.45 22.01
N ALA A 195 -9.40 -13.53 21.27
CA ALA A 195 -8.07 -14.12 21.18
C ALA A 195 -7.26 -13.60 19.99
N ASP A 196 -7.92 -13.20 18.91
CA ASP A 196 -7.27 -12.86 17.63
C ASP A 196 -7.03 -11.37 17.41
N LYS A 197 -7.00 -10.58 18.49
CA LYS A 197 -6.51 -9.20 18.44
C LYS A 197 -5.02 -9.17 18.10
N MET A 198 -4.61 -8.17 17.33
CA MET A 198 -3.20 -8.03 16.98
C MET A 198 -2.34 -7.90 18.24
N SER A 199 -1.32 -8.75 18.34
CA SER A 199 -0.45 -8.87 19.51
C SER A 199 1.00 -9.12 19.10
N ALA A 200 1.92 -8.95 20.05
CA ALA A 200 3.34 -9.28 19.89
C ALA A 200 3.56 -10.74 19.47
N SER A 201 2.72 -11.65 19.96
CA SER A 201 2.75 -13.07 19.62
C SER A 201 2.44 -13.30 18.15
N MET A 202 1.43 -12.61 17.61
CA MET A 202 1.09 -12.68 16.17
C MET A 202 2.22 -12.15 15.30
N LEU A 203 2.84 -11.04 15.67
CA LEU A 203 4.00 -10.51 14.95
C LEU A 203 5.17 -11.49 14.93
N THR A 204 5.46 -12.12 16.07
CA THR A 204 6.52 -13.13 16.18
C THR A 204 6.21 -14.35 15.32
N LEU A 205 4.95 -14.80 15.31
CA LEU A 205 4.49 -15.90 14.46
C LEU A 205 4.59 -15.54 12.97
N ALA A 206 4.18 -14.34 12.59
CA ALA A 206 4.29 -13.86 11.21
C ALA A 206 5.75 -13.85 10.73
N LYS A 207 6.69 -13.37 11.55
CA LYS A 207 8.12 -13.41 11.27
C LYS A 207 8.64 -14.85 11.09
N ARG A 208 8.25 -15.76 11.99
CA ARG A 208 8.61 -17.18 11.86
C ARG A 208 8.10 -17.76 10.55
N ARG A 209 6.84 -17.50 10.19
CA ARG A 209 6.25 -17.97 8.93
C ARG A 209 6.96 -17.39 7.71
N ALA A 210 7.31 -16.12 7.73
CA ALA A 210 8.06 -15.48 6.65
C ALA A 210 9.41 -16.16 6.39
N ARG A 211 10.10 -16.58 7.46
CA ARG A 211 11.37 -17.30 7.36
C ARG A 211 11.22 -18.75 6.92
N LEU A 212 10.12 -19.41 7.26
CA LEU A 212 9.87 -20.83 6.94
C LEU A 212 9.11 -21.02 5.63
N ALA A 213 8.48 -19.99 5.08
CA ALA A 213 7.74 -20.07 3.83
C ALA A 213 8.59 -20.62 2.67
N SER A 214 7.97 -21.34 1.74
CA SER A 214 8.64 -21.85 0.55
C SER A 214 8.09 -21.19 -0.72
N PRO A 215 8.90 -20.39 -1.44
CA PRO A 215 10.26 -19.88 -1.11
C PRO A 215 10.24 -18.89 0.05
N HIS A 216 11.37 -18.77 0.78
CA HIS A 216 11.49 -17.84 1.90
C HIS A 216 11.21 -16.41 1.46
N ILE A 217 10.58 -15.63 2.33
CA ILE A 217 10.45 -14.18 2.11
C ILE A 217 11.81 -13.56 2.38
N ARG A 218 12.35 -12.86 1.39
CA ARG A 218 13.67 -12.23 1.47
C ARG A 218 13.63 -11.06 2.46
N PRO A 219 14.45 -11.07 3.53
CA PRO A 219 14.52 -9.94 4.45
C PRO A 219 15.22 -8.74 3.78
N ILE A 220 14.93 -7.55 4.30
CA ILE A 220 15.67 -6.33 4.00
C ILE A 220 16.92 -6.37 4.88
N ARG A 221 18.10 -6.31 4.27
CA ARG A 221 19.36 -6.30 5.01
C ARG A 221 19.80 -4.87 5.28
N VAL A 222 20.02 -4.58 6.55
CA VAL A 222 20.52 -3.28 7.03
C VAL A 222 21.75 -3.55 7.89
N ASN A 223 22.80 -2.75 7.75
CA ASN A 223 23.99 -2.78 8.61
C ASN A 223 24.47 -4.19 9.04
N ASN A 224 25.48 -4.73 8.39
CA ASN A 224 26.16 -5.97 8.82
C ASN A 224 25.26 -7.21 9.01
N ASP A 225 24.32 -7.46 8.09
CA ASP A 225 23.53 -8.69 8.05
C ASP A 225 22.31 -8.76 9.00
N GLU A 226 21.88 -7.65 9.58
CA GLU A 226 20.62 -7.60 10.30
C GLU A 226 19.42 -7.80 9.35
N GLU A 227 18.57 -8.76 9.66
CA GLU A 227 17.40 -9.09 8.87
C GLU A 227 16.15 -8.36 9.39
N TRP A 228 15.60 -7.49 8.56
CA TRP A 228 14.41 -6.70 8.87
C TRP A 228 13.26 -7.02 7.91
N PHE A 229 12.03 -6.97 8.44
CA PHE A 229 10.81 -7.01 7.64
C PHE A 229 9.96 -5.78 7.97
N VAL A 230 9.17 -5.31 7.01
CA VAL A 230 8.23 -4.20 7.21
C VAL A 230 6.83 -4.76 7.27
N VAL A 231 6.06 -4.36 8.28
CA VAL A 231 4.65 -4.72 8.45
C VAL A 231 3.81 -3.47 8.24
N PHE A 232 3.00 -3.48 7.20
CA PHE A 232 1.98 -2.46 6.99
C PHE A 232 0.68 -2.89 7.65
N MET A 233 0.13 -2.00 8.45
CA MET A 233 -1.00 -2.32 9.31
C MET A 233 -2.05 -1.22 9.25
N PRO A 234 -3.34 -1.54 9.05
CA PRO A 234 -4.42 -0.58 9.19
C PRO A 234 -4.59 -0.13 10.65
N SER A 235 -5.34 0.95 10.85
CA SER A 235 -5.52 1.54 12.19
C SER A 235 -6.17 0.61 13.20
N LEU A 236 -7.05 -0.31 12.76
CA LEU A 236 -7.75 -1.24 13.66
C LEU A 236 -6.77 -2.19 14.39
N PRO A 237 -5.98 -3.03 13.71
CA PRO A 237 -5.00 -3.89 14.39
C PRO A 237 -3.84 -3.10 15.01
N PHE A 238 -3.51 -1.91 14.48
CA PHE A 238 -2.49 -1.07 15.09
C PHE A 238 -2.91 -0.58 16.48
N ARG A 239 -4.17 -0.16 16.63
CA ARG A 239 -4.74 0.18 17.95
C ARG A 239 -4.67 -1.00 18.92
N ASP A 240 -5.02 -2.20 18.45
CA ASP A 240 -4.97 -3.39 19.29
C ASP A 240 -3.53 -3.72 19.72
N LEU A 241 -2.57 -3.55 18.83
CA LEU A 241 -1.15 -3.74 19.15
C LEU A 241 -0.66 -2.73 20.20
N MET A 242 -1.13 -1.47 20.13
CA MET A 242 -0.79 -0.44 21.12
C MET A 242 -1.40 -0.70 22.50
N THR A 243 -2.41 -1.57 22.60
CA THR A 243 -2.99 -2.01 23.90
C THR A 243 -2.37 -3.30 24.43
N ASP A 244 -1.53 -3.98 23.65
CA ASP A 244 -0.83 -5.19 24.10
C ASP A 244 0.19 -4.86 25.21
N THR A 245 0.05 -5.51 26.35
CA THR A 245 0.91 -5.31 27.52
C THR A 245 2.38 -5.58 27.22
N THR A 246 2.68 -6.56 26.37
CA THR A 246 4.05 -6.90 25.98
C THR A 246 4.72 -5.78 25.20
N ILE A 247 3.99 -5.18 24.26
CA ILE A 247 4.48 -4.05 23.46
C ILE A 247 4.63 -2.81 24.34
N ILE A 248 3.65 -2.51 25.20
CA ILE A 248 3.72 -1.37 26.12
C ILE A 248 4.92 -1.51 27.03
N GLN A 249 5.15 -2.69 27.63
CA GLN A 249 6.31 -2.93 28.49
C GLN A 249 7.62 -2.81 27.72
N ALA A 250 7.72 -3.38 26.52
CA ALA A 250 8.90 -3.26 25.68
C ALA A 250 9.22 -1.79 25.36
N MET A 251 8.22 -0.97 25.06
CA MET A 251 8.39 0.47 24.82
C MET A 251 8.77 1.24 26.10
N GLN A 252 8.21 0.87 27.25
CA GLN A 252 8.51 1.51 28.53
C GLN A 252 9.94 1.20 29.00
N TYR A 253 10.42 -0.02 28.75
CA TYR A 253 11.78 -0.45 29.10
C TYR A 253 12.81 -0.08 28.01
N ALA A 254 12.39 0.37 26.83
CA ALA A 254 13.31 0.84 25.81
C ALA A 254 14.20 1.96 26.35
N TRP A 255 15.48 1.92 26.00
CA TRP A 255 16.49 2.86 26.50
C TRP A 255 16.17 4.32 26.16
N ASP A 256 15.48 4.54 25.05
CA ASP A 256 15.13 5.88 24.59
C ASP A 256 13.80 6.35 25.19
N ARG A 257 13.88 6.95 26.38
CA ARG A 257 12.73 7.48 27.14
C ARG A 257 12.48 8.97 26.83
N GLY A 258 12.75 9.41 25.65
CA GLY A 258 12.59 10.82 25.28
C GLY A 258 11.53 11.05 24.23
N ALA A 259 11.57 12.23 23.64
CA ALA A 259 10.70 12.66 22.54
C ALA A 259 10.76 11.74 21.31
N ASN A 260 11.77 10.88 21.19
CA ASN A 260 11.94 9.94 20.08
C ASN A 260 11.30 8.56 20.38
N ASN A 261 10.73 8.34 21.57
CA ASN A 261 10.07 7.07 21.86
C ASN A 261 8.73 6.99 21.09
N PRO A 262 8.47 5.93 20.31
CA PRO A 262 7.23 5.74 19.57
C PRO A 262 5.95 5.84 20.40
N LEU A 263 6.03 5.54 21.69
CA LEU A 263 4.91 5.69 22.63
C LEU A 263 4.41 7.15 22.72
N PHE A 264 5.31 8.12 22.54
CA PHE A 264 4.97 9.54 22.64
C PHE A 264 4.88 10.24 21.28
N THR A 265 5.53 9.69 20.25
CA THR A 265 5.65 10.35 18.94
C THR A 265 4.74 9.76 17.87
N SER A 266 3.91 8.76 18.19
CA SER A 266 3.04 8.11 17.19
C SER A 266 3.81 7.65 15.93
N GLY A 267 5.00 7.09 16.13
CA GLY A 267 5.90 6.66 15.06
C GLY A 267 5.81 5.17 14.76
N ASP A 268 6.73 4.71 13.91
CA ASP A 268 6.90 3.30 13.59
C ASP A 268 7.33 2.51 14.84
N ILE A 269 6.77 1.31 15.04
CA ILE A 269 7.14 0.42 16.14
C ILE A 269 8.22 -0.53 15.65
N LEU A 270 9.34 -0.59 16.36
CA LEU A 270 10.40 -1.57 16.15
C LEU A 270 10.28 -2.70 17.15
N TYR A 271 9.91 -3.88 16.68
CA TYR A 271 9.79 -5.04 17.55
C TYR A 271 10.35 -6.29 16.88
N ASN A 272 11.29 -6.97 17.53
CA ASN A 272 11.88 -8.25 17.08
C ASN A 272 12.32 -8.27 15.60
N GLY A 273 12.96 -7.18 15.10
CA GLY A 273 13.38 -7.06 13.71
C GLY A 273 12.22 -6.85 12.71
N LEU A 274 11.08 -6.42 13.21
CA LEU A 274 9.93 -5.97 12.43
C LEU A 274 9.78 -4.46 12.59
N ILE A 275 9.59 -3.77 11.47
CA ILE A 275 9.22 -2.35 11.43
C ILE A 275 7.72 -2.32 11.18
N VAL A 276 6.94 -2.03 12.21
CA VAL A 276 5.48 -1.94 12.11
C VAL A 276 5.11 -0.50 11.80
N ARG A 277 4.37 -0.30 10.71
CA ARG A 277 3.94 1.01 10.26
C ARG A 277 2.44 1.06 10.07
N GLU A 278 1.82 2.07 10.66
CA GLU A 278 0.41 2.34 10.46
C GLU A 278 0.16 2.99 9.10
N ILE A 279 -0.78 2.42 8.35
CA ILE A 279 -1.31 2.99 7.11
C ILE A 279 -2.84 2.98 7.23
N PRO A 280 -3.44 4.09 7.63
CA PRO A 280 -4.89 4.17 7.86
C PRO A 280 -5.73 3.94 6.61
N GLU A 281 -5.16 4.15 5.44
CA GLU A 281 -5.83 3.97 4.15
C GLU A 281 -5.97 2.50 3.72
N LEU A 282 -5.32 1.57 4.45
CA LEU A 282 -5.53 0.14 4.19
C LEU A 282 -6.97 -0.26 4.50
N PRO A 283 -7.60 -1.07 3.64
CA PRO A 283 -8.99 -1.43 3.81
C PRO A 283 -9.23 -2.28 5.05
N VAL A 284 -10.30 -1.95 5.77
CA VAL A 284 -10.90 -2.80 6.80
C VAL A 284 -12.07 -3.53 6.13
N LEU A 285 -12.07 -4.85 6.19
CA LEU A 285 -13.13 -5.69 5.69
C LEU A 285 -14.27 -5.69 6.71
N LYS A 286 -15.37 -5.04 6.36
CA LYS A 286 -16.57 -4.97 7.19
C LYS A 286 -17.40 -6.25 7.08
N THR A 287 -18.24 -6.48 8.06
CA THR A 287 -19.19 -7.62 8.06
C THR A 287 -20.11 -7.63 6.85
N THR A 288 -20.42 -6.45 6.30
CA THR A 288 -21.29 -6.27 5.13
C THR A 288 -20.56 -6.41 3.79
N ASP A 289 -19.24 -6.45 3.79
CA ASP A 289 -18.45 -6.51 2.55
C ASP A 289 -18.45 -7.92 1.94
N PRO A 290 -18.32 -8.05 0.61
CA PRO A 290 -18.20 -9.34 -0.04
C PRO A 290 -17.04 -10.16 0.51
N GLY A 291 -17.34 -11.31 1.11
CA GLY A 291 -16.35 -12.16 1.79
C GLY A 291 -15.96 -11.69 3.18
N GLY A 292 -16.73 -10.81 3.80
CA GLY A 292 -16.60 -10.42 5.19
C GLY A 292 -16.93 -11.56 6.16
N SER A 293 -16.56 -11.39 7.41
CA SER A 293 -16.83 -12.30 8.52
C SER A 293 -17.92 -11.75 9.42
N THR A 294 -18.15 -12.41 10.56
CA THR A 294 -19.09 -11.98 11.60
C THR A 294 -18.65 -10.72 12.34
N ILE A 295 -17.37 -10.36 12.23
CA ILE A 295 -16.76 -9.17 12.83
C ILE A 295 -15.96 -8.41 11.75
N ASP A 296 -15.71 -7.13 12.01
CA ASP A 296 -14.82 -6.34 11.17
C ASP A 296 -13.38 -6.87 11.31
N THR A 297 -12.79 -7.24 10.19
CA THR A 297 -11.43 -7.78 10.11
C THR A 297 -10.55 -6.88 9.28
N ALA A 298 -9.26 -6.87 9.56
CA ALA A 298 -8.30 -6.07 8.83
C ALA A 298 -7.06 -6.88 8.48
N ALA A 299 -6.62 -6.76 7.22
CA ALA A 299 -5.41 -7.44 6.75
C ALA A 299 -4.18 -6.59 7.03
N SER A 300 -3.18 -7.19 7.67
CA SER A 300 -1.84 -6.63 7.83
C SER A 300 -0.88 -7.35 6.88
N TYR A 301 0.05 -6.61 6.27
CA TYR A 301 0.94 -7.13 5.23
C TYR A 301 2.38 -7.11 5.71
N LEU A 302 2.98 -8.29 5.85
CA LEU A 302 4.40 -8.42 6.13
C LEU A 302 5.17 -8.49 4.82
N CYS A 303 6.00 -7.48 4.57
CA CYS A 303 6.78 -7.32 3.36
C CYS A 303 8.26 -7.46 3.63
N GLY A 304 8.95 -8.16 2.75
CA GLY A 304 10.40 -8.22 2.69
C GLY A 304 10.95 -7.48 1.47
N ALA A 305 12.19 -7.74 1.12
CA ALA A 305 12.79 -7.20 -0.10
C ALA A 305 12.08 -7.75 -1.35
N GLN A 306 11.91 -6.91 -2.37
CA GLN A 306 11.25 -7.25 -3.64
C GLN A 306 9.80 -7.72 -3.47
N ALA A 307 9.07 -7.19 -2.48
CA ALA A 307 7.68 -7.55 -2.24
C ALA A 307 6.75 -7.04 -3.35
N LEU A 308 7.03 -5.85 -3.88
CA LEU A 308 6.25 -5.20 -4.95
C LEU A 308 7.17 -4.70 -6.05
N GLY A 309 6.62 -4.57 -7.27
CA GLY A 309 7.29 -3.97 -8.41
C GLY A 309 6.40 -2.90 -9.05
N ILE A 310 6.99 -1.76 -9.38
CA ILE A 310 6.36 -0.69 -10.16
C ILE A 310 7.16 -0.47 -11.43
N ALA A 311 6.46 -0.45 -12.55
CA ALA A 311 7.04 -0.14 -13.85
C ALA A 311 6.59 1.26 -14.29
N TRP A 312 7.54 2.11 -14.68
CA TRP A 312 7.25 3.43 -15.22
C TRP A 312 7.61 3.47 -16.71
N ALA A 313 6.62 3.80 -17.55
CA ALA A 313 6.87 4.15 -18.95
C ALA A 313 7.00 5.66 -19.11
N GLN A 314 6.22 6.43 -18.37
CA GLN A 314 6.33 7.89 -18.34
C GLN A 314 6.06 8.39 -16.92
N ARG A 315 7.01 9.13 -16.38
CA ARG A 315 6.80 9.83 -15.10
C ARG A 315 5.81 10.97 -15.28
N ALA A 316 5.26 11.43 -14.18
CA ALA A 316 4.33 12.54 -14.13
C ALA A 316 4.77 13.71 -15.03
N LYS A 317 3.91 14.06 -15.97
CA LYS A 317 4.09 15.20 -16.85
C LYS A 317 2.88 16.10 -16.76
N SER A 318 3.07 17.34 -16.40
CA SER A 318 2.04 18.37 -16.47
C SER A 318 2.09 19.05 -17.85
N THR A 319 0.93 19.21 -18.48
CA THR A 319 0.77 19.96 -19.72
C THR A 319 -0.36 20.96 -19.57
N THR A 320 -0.15 22.15 -20.14
CA THR A 320 -1.19 23.19 -20.24
C THR A 320 -1.74 23.16 -21.65
N ASN A 321 -3.05 23.33 -21.80
CA ASN A 321 -3.72 23.45 -23.07
C ASN A 321 -4.67 24.64 -23.04
N VAL A 322 -4.70 25.38 -24.14
CA VAL A 322 -5.57 26.53 -24.30
C VAL A 322 -6.57 26.18 -25.40
N ARG A 323 -7.83 26.45 -25.17
CA ARG A 323 -8.94 26.16 -26.08
C ARG A 323 -9.83 27.39 -26.26
N ASP A 324 -10.63 27.36 -27.27
CA ASP A 324 -11.67 28.38 -27.57
C ASP A 324 -11.07 29.77 -27.61
N TYR A 325 -10.11 30.01 -28.54
CA TYR A 325 -9.47 31.29 -28.75
C TYR A 325 -8.94 31.96 -27.46
N ASP A 326 -8.24 31.16 -26.63
CA ASP A 326 -7.63 31.59 -25.36
C ASP A 326 -8.63 31.79 -24.19
N TYR A 327 -9.90 31.39 -24.36
CA TYR A 327 -10.91 31.57 -23.34
C TYR A 327 -10.88 30.49 -22.25
N THR A 328 -10.46 29.27 -22.57
CA THR A 328 -10.42 28.16 -21.61
C THR A 328 -8.99 27.65 -21.44
N HIS A 329 -8.49 27.74 -20.22
CA HIS A 329 -7.18 27.26 -19.85
C HIS A 329 -7.29 25.91 -19.12
N GLY A 330 -6.67 24.88 -19.67
CA GLY A 330 -6.63 23.53 -19.10
C GLY A 330 -5.25 23.20 -18.57
N VAL A 331 -5.20 22.60 -17.36
CA VAL A 331 -4.00 21.94 -16.83
C VAL A 331 -4.28 20.46 -16.72
N SER A 332 -3.40 19.63 -17.27
CA SER A 332 -3.53 18.18 -17.17
C SER A 332 -2.27 17.56 -16.60
N GLY A 333 -2.46 16.50 -15.80
CA GLY A 333 -1.42 15.58 -15.39
C GLY A 333 -1.56 14.25 -16.12
N ALA A 334 -0.46 13.66 -16.57
CA ALA A 334 -0.45 12.34 -17.20
C ALA A 334 0.73 11.53 -16.70
N THR A 335 0.48 10.26 -16.35
CA THR A 335 1.50 9.27 -16.02
C THR A 335 1.22 7.97 -16.75
N ILE A 336 2.24 7.15 -16.96
CA ILE A 336 2.10 5.79 -17.48
C ILE A 336 2.88 4.85 -16.55
N HIS A 337 2.14 4.06 -15.76
CA HIS A 337 2.71 3.10 -14.81
C HIS A 337 1.89 1.82 -14.72
#